data_d48a636f741ae0c304980ee21289f551
#
_entry.id   d48a636f741ae0c304980ee21289f551
#
_cell.length_a   1.000
_cell.length_b   1.000
_cell.length_c   1.000
_cell.angle_alpha   90.00
_cell.angle_beta   90.00
_cell.angle_gamma   90.00
#
_symmetry.space_group_name_H-M   'P 1'
#
loop_
_entity.id
_entity.type
_entity.pdbx_description
1 polymer ?
#
loop_
_entity_poly.entity_id
_entity_poly.type
_entity_poly.pdbx_seq_one_letter_code
_entity_poly.pdbx_strand_id
1 'polypeptide(L)'
;MNFKEVESDQKLSGSYYTPYWLAEYIMRWILESGSKKILEPSCGDGVFFDALPNVDCGLSVMGFDINNIATATCRDKLKNLKAKSKIFTRDFLQWAIENSMSENHETFDAVVGNPPFIRYQYWDIEMQNRAQQLFSLIGIKFSKHTNAWIPFVIASIKFLKAGGNLGMILPSELLHVLYAKGLRDYLLQECSQILLIDPEDIWFENTLQGVIVLMARKKVDSNQRTDGISILHTKGKSFTNIDPYDLFANADYVDGDFLKNKWTYALLTSEERHVYRSICSLPNVFSFSKLATADVGIVTGANKFFLVPDSIVNKYHLQAVAHPMFGRSEHCPGIIYDQKQHSENARKGLPTNFLYFSNAEDELTYKEYLKVGEAENLPKRYKCRIRDPWYKVPSVYASPLSMLKRSNGMPRLILNRLNAYTTDTAYRISPAVGIDTTSLVVCFLNSLTALSAELEGRHYGGGVLELVPSEIDRLKVPYINVPDVDISELNEFVKSHSVDEILKQQDEIILSTLGVDEKQVQILQNALTRIKNRRQRITEPED
;
A
#
# COMPACT_ATOMS: atom_id res chain seq x y z
N MET A 1 -18.00 5.17 -9.84
CA MET A 1 -17.90 6.43 -9.08
C MET A 1 -16.67 7.20 -9.55
N ASN A 2 -16.87 8.44 -9.98
CA ASN A 2 -15.78 9.34 -10.35
C ASN A 2 -15.11 9.87 -9.07
N PHE A 3 -13.94 9.36 -8.73
CA PHE A 3 -13.17 9.75 -7.53
C PHE A 3 -12.52 11.15 -7.60
N LYS A 4 -12.89 11.99 -8.56
CA LYS A 4 -12.27 13.31 -8.77
C LYS A 4 -13.06 14.52 -8.26
N GLU A 5 -14.24 14.36 -7.71
CA GLU A 5 -15.15 15.51 -7.50
C GLU A 5 -15.43 15.90 -6.03
N VAL A 6 -14.77 15.28 -5.04
CA VAL A 6 -14.89 15.76 -3.64
C VAL A 6 -13.50 15.75 -2.98
N GLU A 7 -12.63 16.63 -3.42
CA GLU A 7 -11.46 17.02 -2.62
C GLU A 7 -11.90 18.19 -1.72
N SER A 8 -12.30 17.87 -0.47
CA SER A 8 -12.57 18.89 0.54
C SER A 8 -11.26 19.58 0.94
N ASP A 9 -11.33 20.85 1.39
CA ASP A 9 -10.19 21.63 1.90
C ASP A 9 -9.42 20.88 3.00
N GLN A 10 -10.11 20.01 3.77
CA GLN A 10 -9.51 19.12 4.76
C GLN A 10 -8.56 18.06 4.15
N LYS A 11 -8.88 17.53 2.94
CA LYS A 11 -7.97 16.63 2.23
C LYS A 11 -6.73 17.32 1.69
N LEU A 12 -6.84 18.58 1.34
CA LEU A 12 -5.73 19.39 0.83
C LEU A 12 -4.80 19.83 1.96
N SER A 13 -5.33 20.13 3.16
CA SER A 13 -4.54 20.50 4.34
C SER A 13 -3.96 19.29 5.09
N GLY A 14 -4.45 18.06 4.83
CA GLY A 14 -4.02 16.83 5.53
C GLY A 14 -4.34 16.84 7.04
N SER A 15 -5.22 17.72 7.49
CA SER A 15 -5.57 17.91 8.91
C SER A 15 -6.70 16.97 9.30
N TYR A 16 -6.39 16.00 10.15
CA TYR A 16 -7.36 15.10 10.77
C TYR A 16 -7.30 15.26 12.28
N TYR A 17 -8.46 15.56 12.88
CA TYR A 17 -8.55 15.70 14.34
C TYR A 17 -8.39 14.35 15.04
N THR A 18 -7.43 14.27 15.93
CA THR A 18 -7.19 13.08 16.75
C THR A 18 -8.30 12.90 17.78
N PRO A 19 -8.95 11.72 17.89
CA PRO A 19 -9.86 11.45 18.97
C PRO A 19 -9.14 11.52 20.33
N TYR A 20 -9.75 12.20 21.32
CA TYR A 20 -9.15 12.42 22.66
C TYR A 20 -8.72 11.10 23.32
N TRP A 21 -9.57 10.07 23.28
CA TRP A 21 -9.25 8.76 23.87
C TRP A 21 -7.96 8.13 23.34
N LEU A 22 -7.64 8.40 22.07
CA LEU A 22 -6.43 7.87 21.44
C LEU A 22 -5.20 8.69 21.84
N ALA A 23 -5.33 10.02 21.88
CA ALA A 23 -4.28 10.90 22.39
C ALA A 23 -3.98 10.59 23.87
N GLU A 24 -5.03 10.37 24.68
CA GLU A 24 -4.91 9.99 26.10
C GLU A 24 -4.18 8.66 26.28
N TYR A 25 -4.50 7.64 25.48
CA TYR A 25 -3.83 6.33 25.55
C TYR A 25 -2.34 6.44 25.25
N ILE A 26 -1.96 7.17 24.20
CA ILE A 26 -0.57 7.42 23.84
C ILE A 26 0.13 8.22 24.96
N MET A 27 -0.51 9.29 25.44
CA MET A 27 0.08 10.13 26.48
C MET A 27 0.26 9.39 27.82
N ARG A 28 -0.66 8.47 28.17
CA ARG A 28 -0.51 7.62 29.36
C ARG A 28 0.77 6.79 29.25
N TRP A 29 1.02 6.13 28.13
CA TRP A 29 2.28 5.41 27.90
C TRP A 29 3.52 6.28 28.03
N ILE A 30 3.50 7.49 27.46
CA ILE A 30 4.61 8.44 27.53
C ILE A 30 4.90 8.87 28.96
N LEU A 31 3.87 9.17 29.74
CA LEU A 31 4.01 9.63 31.12
C LEU A 31 4.46 8.51 32.06
N GLU A 32 3.90 7.32 31.93
CA GLU A 32 4.27 6.12 32.70
C GLU A 32 5.71 5.67 32.39
N SER A 33 6.20 5.94 31.18
CA SER A 33 7.62 5.74 30.83
C SER A 33 8.56 6.77 31.47
N GLY A 34 8.07 7.70 32.28
CA GLY A 34 8.86 8.71 32.99
C GLY A 34 9.28 9.92 32.17
N SER A 35 8.75 10.10 30.98
CA SER A 35 9.07 11.23 30.09
C SER A 35 8.61 12.56 30.68
N LYS A 36 9.49 13.57 30.68
CA LYS A 36 9.23 14.92 31.23
C LYS A 36 9.28 16.01 30.16
N LYS A 37 10.13 15.92 29.17
CA LYS A 37 10.25 16.88 28.08
C LYS A 37 9.65 16.30 26.80
N ILE A 38 8.50 16.81 26.38
CA ILE A 38 7.66 16.25 25.32
C ILE A 38 7.58 17.24 24.16
N LEU A 39 7.73 16.73 22.92
CA LEU A 39 7.59 17.48 21.68
C LEU A 39 6.34 16.99 20.91
N GLU A 40 5.58 17.93 20.34
CA GLU A 40 4.52 17.67 19.38
C GLU A 40 4.75 18.47 18.08
N PRO A 41 5.16 17.81 16.96
CA PRO A 41 5.56 18.46 15.71
C PRO A 41 4.41 19.12 14.93
N SER A 42 3.16 18.77 15.22
CA SER A 42 1.94 19.24 14.54
C SER A 42 0.79 19.26 15.56
N CYS A 43 0.86 20.22 16.50
CA CYS A 43 0.03 20.16 17.70
C CYS A 43 -1.43 20.59 17.49
N GLY A 44 -1.76 21.23 16.37
CA GLY A 44 -3.11 21.73 16.15
C GLY A 44 -3.62 22.56 17.34
N ASP A 45 -4.80 22.22 17.83
CA ASP A 45 -5.42 22.82 19.01
C ASP A 45 -5.00 22.18 20.35
N GLY A 46 -4.07 21.20 20.32
CA GLY A 46 -3.41 20.64 21.50
C GLY A 46 -4.07 19.42 22.12
N VAL A 47 -4.74 18.55 21.36
CA VAL A 47 -5.45 17.38 21.88
C VAL A 47 -4.58 16.43 22.69
N PHE A 48 -3.30 16.24 22.34
CA PHE A 48 -2.37 15.44 23.13
C PHE A 48 -2.03 16.11 24.47
N PHE A 49 -1.98 17.44 24.49
CA PHE A 49 -1.72 18.19 25.71
C PHE A 49 -2.95 18.27 26.62
N ASP A 50 -4.17 18.08 26.10
CA ASP A 50 -5.38 17.95 26.92
C ASP A 50 -5.32 16.71 27.85
N ALA A 51 -4.52 15.70 27.52
CA ALA A 51 -4.29 14.50 28.34
C ALA A 51 -3.19 14.67 29.42
N LEU A 52 -2.59 15.84 29.55
CA LEU A 52 -1.60 16.11 30.58
C LEU A 52 -2.23 16.23 31.97
N PRO A 53 -1.59 15.68 33.02
CA PRO A 53 -2.06 15.83 34.39
C PRO A 53 -1.90 17.29 34.86
N ASN A 54 -2.94 17.82 35.52
CA ASN A 54 -2.90 19.18 36.07
C ASN A 54 -2.25 19.23 37.47
N VAL A 55 -1.08 18.62 37.59
CA VAL A 55 -0.25 18.63 38.80
C VAL A 55 1.18 19.06 38.44
N ASP A 56 1.86 19.67 39.39
CA ASP A 56 3.26 20.03 39.20
C ASP A 56 4.14 18.78 39.31
N CYS A 57 4.51 18.23 38.18
CA CYS A 57 5.38 17.05 38.05
C CYS A 57 6.62 17.32 37.19
N GLY A 58 6.96 18.61 36.98
CA GLY A 58 8.12 19.02 36.21
C GLY A 58 8.02 18.80 34.70
N LEU A 59 6.80 18.72 34.16
CA LEU A 59 6.56 18.55 32.73
C LEU A 59 6.91 19.82 31.95
N SER A 60 7.51 19.61 30.78
CA SER A 60 7.80 20.65 29.79
C SER A 60 7.34 20.17 28.41
N VAL A 61 6.52 20.95 27.74
CA VAL A 61 6.00 20.65 26.41
C VAL A 61 6.42 21.69 25.40
N MET A 62 6.73 21.23 24.19
CA MET A 62 6.99 22.06 23.03
C MET A 62 6.10 21.61 21.88
N GLY A 63 5.37 22.55 21.27
CA GLY A 63 4.47 22.27 20.16
C GLY A 63 4.71 23.19 18.96
N PHE A 64 4.50 22.67 17.77
CA PHE A 64 4.58 23.40 16.50
C PHE A 64 3.30 23.19 15.70
N ASP A 65 2.82 24.24 15.07
CA ASP A 65 1.81 24.18 14.02
C ASP A 65 1.92 25.42 13.14
N ILE A 66 1.56 25.32 11.88
CA ILE A 66 1.52 26.46 10.95
C ILE A 66 0.23 27.27 11.09
N ASN A 67 -0.82 26.69 11.67
CA ASN A 67 -2.12 27.33 11.85
C ASN A 67 -2.13 28.20 13.13
N ASN A 68 -2.21 29.51 12.94
CA ASN A 68 -2.18 30.48 14.04
C ASN A 68 -3.41 30.41 14.96
N ILE A 69 -4.58 30.04 14.44
CA ILE A 69 -5.82 29.88 15.23
C ILE A 69 -5.68 28.66 16.13
N ALA A 70 -5.26 27.53 15.58
CA ALA A 70 -5.04 26.30 16.32
C ALA A 70 -4.00 26.48 17.43
N THR A 71 -2.85 27.08 17.12
CA THR A 71 -1.80 27.35 18.14
C THR A 71 -2.24 28.35 19.21
N ALA A 72 -3.11 29.31 18.89
CA ALA A 72 -3.70 30.20 19.89
C ALA A 72 -4.59 29.43 20.86
N THR A 73 -5.48 28.57 20.35
CA THR A 73 -6.31 27.68 21.16
C THR A 73 -5.47 26.76 22.04
N CYS A 74 -4.42 26.15 21.48
CA CYS A 74 -3.49 25.29 22.23
C CYS A 74 -2.82 26.07 23.39
N ARG A 75 -2.32 27.29 23.13
CA ARG A 75 -1.73 28.14 24.18
C ARG A 75 -2.73 28.47 25.28
N ASP A 76 -3.98 28.76 24.93
CA ASP A 76 -5.01 29.10 25.91
C ASP A 76 -5.36 27.91 26.80
N LYS A 77 -5.46 26.72 26.26
CA LYS A 77 -5.64 25.47 27.03
C LYS A 77 -4.48 25.24 28.02
N LEU A 78 -3.24 25.44 27.59
CA LEU A 78 -2.06 25.21 28.39
C LEU A 78 -1.83 26.26 29.51
N LYS A 79 -2.44 27.44 29.46
CA LYS A 79 -2.36 28.43 30.53
C LYS A 79 -2.85 27.92 31.90
N ASN A 80 -3.79 27.00 31.88
CA ASN A 80 -4.40 26.44 33.07
C ASN A 80 -3.67 25.18 33.59
N LEU A 81 -2.65 24.68 32.86
CA LEU A 81 -1.87 23.53 33.24
C LEU A 81 -0.57 23.96 33.95
N LYS A 82 -0.10 23.15 34.89
CA LYS A 82 1.15 23.39 35.63
C LYS A 82 2.40 23.00 34.83
N ALA A 83 2.27 22.54 33.59
CA ALA A 83 3.39 22.21 32.72
C ALA A 83 4.01 23.48 32.11
N LYS A 84 5.34 23.52 32.00
CA LYS A 84 6.03 24.55 31.22
C LYS A 84 5.73 24.33 29.72
N SER A 85 5.21 25.34 29.04
CA SER A 85 4.80 25.21 27.63
C SER A 85 5.46 26.23 26.71
N LYS A 86 5.88 25.76 25.51
CA LYS A 86 6.35 26.60 24.42
C LYS A 86 5.64 26.16 23.14
N ILE A 87 4.68 26.94 22.65
CA ILE A 87 3.91 26.67 21.44
C ILE A 87 4.29 27.68 20.36
N PHE A 88 4.76 27.19 19.21
CA PHE A 88 5.23 27.97 18.10
C PHE A 88 4.27 27.91 16.91
N THR A 89 3.87 29.07 16.39
CA THR A 89 3.19 29.17 15.09
C THR A 89 4.26 29.20 14.01
N ARG A 90 4.73 28.00 13.61
CA ARG A 90 5.92 27.86 12.75
C ARG A 90 5.97 26.46 12.12
N ASP A 91 6.59 26.35 10.95
CA ASP A 91 6.90 25.07 10.32
C ASP A 91 7.92 24.27 11.14
N PHE A 92 7.52 23.07 11.53
CA PHE A 92 8.36 22.17 12.32
C PHE A 92 9.60 21.68 11.54
N LEU A 93 9.47 21.38 10.24
CA LEU A 93 10.61 20.88 9.45
C LEU A 93 11.71 21.94 9.31
N GLN A 94 11.32 23.22 9.19
CA GLN A 94 12.28 24.31 9.20
C GLN A 94 13.01 24.38 10.54
N TRP A 95 12.27 24.36 11.66
CA TRP A 95 12.88 24.34 12.99
C TRP A 95 13.79 23.11 13.17
N ALA A 96 13.38 21.95 12.69
CA ALA A 96 14.16 20.71 12.79
C ALA A 96 15.52 20.82 12.08
N ILE A 97 15.55 21.45 10.91
CA ILE A 97 16.80 21.70 10.18
C ILE A 97 17.71 22.66 10.97
N GLU A 98 17.16 23.79 11.42
CA GLU A 98 17.90 24.77 12.21
C GLU A 98 18.45 24.19 13.51
N ASN A 99 17.61 23.44 14.23
CA ASN A 99 18.01 22.75 15.46
C ASN A 99 19.11 21.70 15.20
N SER A 100 19.05 21.02 14.04
CA SER A 100 20.10 20.05 13.65
C SER A 100 21.47 20.68 13.38
N MET A 101 21.51 21.97 13.04
CA MET A 101 22.74 22.74 12.77
C MET A 101 23.29 23.44 14.03
N SER A 102 22.51 23.45 15.13
CA SER A 102 22.92 24.09 16.38
C SER A 102 23.86 23.17 17.18
N GLU A 103 24.92 23.72 17.72
CA GLU A 103 25.83 23.00 18.63
C GLU A 103 25.10 22.50 19.88
N ASN A 104 24.12 23.28 20.38
CA ASN A 104 23.28 22.95 21.54
C ASN A 104 21.87 22.60 21.09
N HIS A 105 21.72 21.57 20.22
CA HIS A 105 20.42 21.15 19.73
C HIS A 105 19.50 20.63 20.86
N GLU A 106 18.24 21.03 20.80
CA GLU A 106 17.23 20.55 21.76
C GLU A 106 16.88 19.09 21.50
N THR A 107 16.80 18.29 22.57
CA THR A 107 16.35 16.90 22.53
C THR A 107 15.22 16.68 23.56
N PHE A 108 14.44 15.63 23.38
CA PHE A 108 13.22 15.34 24.11
C PHE A 108 13.22 13.92 24.66
N ASP A 109 12.53 13.73 25.81
CA ASP A 109 12.29 12.40 26.37
C ASP A 109 11.23 11.65 25.55
N ALA A 110 10.27 12.39 24.99
CA ALA A 110 9.26 11.82 24.12
C ALA A 110 8.83 12.77 23.00
N VAL A 111 8.36 12.18 21.89
CA VAL A 111 7.65 12.88 20.82
C VAL A 111 6.31 12.21 20.58
N VAL A 112 5.25 13.02 20.52
CA VAL A 112 3.89 12.57 20.21
C VAL A 112 3.31 13.37 19.06
N GLY A 113 2.29 12.85 18.38
CA GLY A 113 1.58 13.65 17.38
C GLY A 113 0.86 12.85 16.30
N ASN A 114 0.12 13.60 15.50
CA ASN A 114 -0.55 13.14 14.29
C ASN A 114 -0.08 14.03 13.13
N PRO A 115 1.03 13.67 12.43
CA PRO A 115 1.59 14.50 11.37
C PRO A 115 0.68 14.59 10.14
N PRO A 116 0.81 15.63 9.30
CA PRO A 116 -0.07 15.84 8.15
C PRO A 116 0.10 14.77 7.07
N PHE A 117 -1.03 14.26 6.49
CA PHE A 117 -1.04 13.23 5.44
C PHE A 117 -1.18 13.85 4.04
N ILE A 118 -0.19 14.64 3.61
CA ILE A 118 -0.21 15.37 2.33
C ILE A 118 0.69 14.66 1.32
N ARG A 119 0.15 14.33 0.14
CA ARG A 119 0.93 13.72 -0.95
C ARG A 119 1.89 14.72 -1.56
N TYR A 120 3.08 14.27 -1.99
CA TYR A 120 4.15 15.08 -2.56
C TYR A 120 3.70 16.06 -3.67
N GLN A 121 2.78 15.67 -4.51
CA GLN A 121 2.27 16.52 -5.60
C GLN A 121 1.56 17.80 -5.14
N TYR A 122 1.15 17.87 -3.88
CA TYR A 122 0.50 19.03 -3.26
C TYR A 122 1.46 19.86 -2.37
N TRP A 123 2.74 19.47 -2.30
CA TRP A 123 3.74 20.22 -1.54
C TRP A 123 4.19 21.46 -2.31
N ASP A 124 4.34 22.57 -1.62
CA ASP A 124 5.05 23.71 -2.15
C ASP A 124 6.56 23.42 -2.28
N ILE A 125 7.26 24.31 -2.98
CA ILE A 125 8.69 24.14 -3.24
C ILE A 125 9.54 24.21 -1.97
N GLU A 126 9.09 24.96 -0.98
CA GLU A 126 9.81 25.11 0.29
C GLU A 126 9.76 23.84 1.11
N MET A 127 8.59 23.22 1.22
CA MET A 127 8.43 21.93 1.90
C MET A 127 9.23 20.83 1.20
N GLN A 128 9.25 20.82 -0.15
CA GLN A 128 10.08 19.88 -0.93
C GLN A 128 11.56 20.03 -0.58
N ASN A 129 12.06 21.26 -0.55
CA ASN A 129 13.47 21.56 -0.24
C ASN A 129 13.83 21.18 1.20
N ARG A 130 12.97 21.50 2.18
CA ARG A 130 13.16 21.15 3.60
C ARG A 130 13.21 19.63 3.79
N ALA A 131 12.27 18.90 3.18
CA ALA A 131 12.27 17.45 3.24
C ALA A 131 13.55 16.85 2.62
N GLN A 132 13.98 17.31 1.44
CA GLN A 132 15.22 16.86 0.83
C GLN A 132 16.44 17.10 1.71
N GLN A 133 16.55 18.30 2.31
CA GLN A 133 17.64 18.65 3.21
C GLN A 133 17.65 17.73 4.44
N LEU A 134 16.48 17.47 5.06
CA LEU A 134 16.38 16.59 6.21
C LEU A 134 16.78 15.14 5.86
N PHE A 135 16.33 14.61 4.73
CA PHE A 135 16.71 13.27 4.26
C PHE A 135 18.22 13.17 4.01
N SER A 136 18.82 14.21 3.44
CA SER A 136 20.27 14.28 3.22
C SER A 136 21.06 14.27 4.54
N LEU A 137 20.60 15.02 5.56
CA LEU A 137 21.22 15.07 6.90
C LEU A 137 21.24 13.71 7.62
N ILE A 138 20.36 12.79 7.23
CA ILE A 138 20.22 11.47 7.85
C ILE A 138 20.73 10.34 6.94
N GLY A 139 21.12 10.67 5.70
CA GLY A 139 21.61 9.68 4.73
C GLY A 139 20.53 8.80 4.10
N ILE A 140 19.25 9.21 4.19
CA ILE A 140 18.13 8.48 3.58
C ILE A 140 17.85 9.01 2.18
N LYS A 141 17.66 8.11 1.21
CA LYS A 141 17.32 8.51 -0.17
C LYS A 141 15.92 9.11 -0.25
N PHE A 142 15.84 10.35 -0.72
CA PHE A 142 14.57 11.04 -0.95
C PHE A 142 13.85 10.49 -2.20
N SER A 143 12.51 10.41 -2.14
CA SER A 143 11.66 10.02 -3.27
C SER A 143 10.55 11.05 -3.49
N LYS A 144 10.33 11.44 -4.75
CA LYS A 144 9.19 12.31 -5.17
C LYS A 144 7.81 11.64 -5.06
N HIS A 145 7.74 10.44 -4.49
CA HIS A 145 6.48 9.75 -4.14
C HIS A 145 6.19 9.80 -2.64
N THR A 146 7.06 10.44 -1.86
CA THR A 146 6.94 10.52 -0.41
C THR A 146 5.67 11.26 0.03
N ASN A 147 5.24 11.03 1.28
CA ASN A 147 4.12 11.74 1.90
C ASN A 147 4.65 12.57 3.08
N ALA A 148 3.94 13.67 3.45
CA ALA A 148 4.39 14.65 4.43
C ALA A 148 4.70 14.06 5.81
N TRP A 149 3.96 13.04 6.26
CA TRP A 149 4.19 12.41 7.56
C TRP A 149 5.60 11.79 7.70
N ILE A 150 6.25 11.38 6.60
CA ILE A 150 7.57 10.73 6.66
C ILE A 150 8.67 11.65 7.21
N PRO A 151 8.92 12.85 6.66
CA PRO A 151 9.93 13.76 7.22
C PRO A 151 9.63 14.18 8.67
N PHE A 152 8.34 14.25 9.07
CA PHE A 152 7.97 14.51 10.47
C PHE A 152 8.42 13.37 11.39
N VAL A 153 8.17 12.11 11.05
CA VAL A 153 8.61 10.95 11.84
C VAL A 153 10.15 10.90 11.92
N ILE A 154 10.83 11.09 10.78
CA ILE A 154 12.30 11.10 10.71
C ILE A 154 12.90 12.17 11.66
N ALA A 155 12.41 13.40 11.59
CA ALA A 155 12.86 14.49 12.45
C ALA A 155 12.57 14.18 13.92
N SER A 156 11.41 13.61 14.23
CA SER A 156 11.00 13.24 15.58
C SER A 156 11.96 12.23 16.21
N ILE A 157 12.33 11.18 15.49
CA ILE A 157 13.30 10.18 15.97
C ILE A 157 14.68 10.82 16.20
N LYS A 158 15.10 11.72 15.30
CA LYS A 158 16.38 12.40 15.42
C LYS A 158 16.50 13.17 16.74
N PHE A 159 15.44 13.85 17.15
CA PHE A 159 15.45 14.69 18.38
C PHE A 159 15.03 13.94 19.65
N LEU A 160 14.74 12.66 19.59
CA LEU A 160 14.62 11.84 20.79
C LEU A 160 15.99 11.65 21.46
N LYS A 161 16.02 11.76 22.77
CA LYS A 161 17.14 11.29 23.59
C LYS A 161 17.33 9.77 23.44
N ALA A 162 18.46 9.26 23.83
CA ALA A 162 18.70 7.83 24.01
C ALA A 162 17.66 7.25 24.98
N GLY A 163 17.00 6.14 24.61
CA GLY A 163 15.91 5.53 25.35
C GLY A 163 14.57 6.29 25.31
N GLY A 164 14.48 7.39 24.58
CA GLY A 164 13.25 8.19 24.44
C GLY A 164 12.15 7.50 23.66
N ASN A 165 10.91 7.95 23.83
CA ASN A 165 9.71 7.31 23.31
C ASN A 165 9.05 8.13 22.19
N LEU A 166 8.56 7.45 21.16
CA LEU A 166 7.82 8.01 20.02
C LEU A 166 6.41 7.44 19.99
N GLY A 167 5.39 8.28 20.15
CA GLY A 167 3.98 7.89 20.03
C GLY A 167 3.28 8.67 18.92
N MET A 168 3.02 8.06 17.76
CA MET A 168 2.45 8.76 16.61
C MET A 168 1.31 8.01 15.95
N ILE A 169 0.36 8.77 15.41
CA ILE A 169 -0.71 8.27 14.55
C ILE A 169 -0.25 8.43 13.11
N LEU A 170 -0.18 7.32 12.36
CA LEU A 170 0.36 7.29 11.01
C LEU A 170 -0.55 6.54 10.03
N PRO A 171 -0.45 6.77 8.72
CA PRO A 171 -1.12 5.94 7.74
C PRO A 171 -0.64 4.48 7.78
N SER A 172 -1.56 3.53 7.61
CA SER A 172 -1.23 2.09 7.49
C SER A 172 -0.34 1.77 6.29
N GLU A 173 -0.19 2.73 5.37
CA GLU A 173 0.79 2.72 4.27
C GLU A 173 2.24 2.49 4.77
N LEU A 174 2.55 2.85 6.02
CA LEU A 174 3.86 2.55 6.65
C LEU A 174 4.24 1.08 6.47
N LEU A 175 3.30 0.15 6.54
CA LEU A 175 3.56 -1.29 6.50
C LEU A 175 4.08 -1.78 5.14
N HIS A 176 3.64 -1.17 4.02
CA HIS A 176 3.79 -1.81 2.71
C HIS A 176 4.24 -0.91 1.56
N VAL A 177 4.11 0.43 1.64
CA VAL A 177 4.47 1.27 0.49
C VAL A 177 5.98 1.36 0.29
N LEU A 178 6.41 1.40 -0.97
CA LEU A 178 7.84 1.43 -1.31
C LEU A 178 8.52 2.73 -0.88
N TYR A 179 7.83 3.87 -0.98
CA TYR A 179 8.42 5.15 -0.60
C TYR A 179 8.68 5.28 0.91
N ALA A 180 8.03 4.46 1.75
CA ALA A 180 8.28 4.41 3.18
C ALA A 180 9.41 3.43 3.58
N LYS A 181 10.03 2.72 2.62
CA LYS A 181 11.11 1.76 2.93
C LYS A 181 12.25 2.43 3.71
N GLY A 182 12.70 3.59 3.28
CA GLY A 182 13.78 4.32 3.97
C GLY A 182 13.42 4.65 5.42
N LEU A 183 12.16 5.02 5.70
CA LEU A 183 11.70 5.23 7.06
C LEU A 183 11.64 3.92 7.87
N ARG A 184 11.16 2.82 7.28
CA ARG A 184 11.16 1.52 7.97
C ARG A 184 12.56 1.07 8.35
N ASP A 185 13.51 1.20 7.43
CA ASP A 185 14.91 0.88 7.67
C ASP A 185 15.49 1.76 8.80
N TYR A 186 15.17 3.06 8.79
CA TYR A 186 15.60 4.02 9.80
C TYR A 186 15.01 3.73 11.18
N LEU A 187 13.71 3.38 11.24
CA LEU A 187 13.06 2.96 12.49
C LEU A 187 13.74 1.72 13.10
N LEU A 188 14.04 0.69 12.30
CA LEU A 188 14.74 -0.51 12.76
C LEU A 188 16.20 -0.22 13.18
N GLN A 189 16.84 0.76 12.54
CA GLN A 189 18.19 1.19 12.89
C GLN A 189 18.20 1.93 14.22
N GLU A 190 17.29 2.90 14.43
CA GLU A 190 17.29 3.83 15.55
C GLU A 190 16.51 3.34 16.77
N CYS A 191 15.52 2.44 16.59
CA CYS A 191 14.64 2.00 17.66
C CYS A 191 14.96 0.58 18.13
N SER A 192 14.90 0.38 19.45
CA SER A 192 15.05 -0.95 20.06
C SER A 192 13.77 -1.78 19.95
N GLN A 193 12.61 -1.14 20.06
CA GLN A 193 11.29 -1.77 20.02
C GLN A 193 10.33 -0.90 19.23
N ILE A 194 9.47 -1.52 18.43
CA ILE A 194 8.46 -0.84 17.61
C ILE A 194 7.16 -1.63 17.70
N LEU A 195 6.14 -1.05 18.35
CA LEU A 195 4.79 -1.59 18.39
C LEU A 195 3.88 -0.79 17.48
N LEU A 196 3.11 -1.48 16.65
CA LEU A 196 2.06 -0.91 15.83
C LEU A 196 0.71 -1.42 16.30
N ILE A 197 -0.23 -0.52 16.61
CA ILE A 197 -1.62 -0.88 16.87
C ILE A 197 -2.39 -0.61 15.57
N ASP A 198 -2.94 -1.68 14.99
CA ASP A 198 -3.56 -1.69 13.67
C ASP A 198 -5.06 -2.02 13.79
N PRO A 199 -5.95 -1.03 13.68
CA PRO A 199 -7.37 -1.24 13.85
C PRO A 199 -8.02 -1.91 12.64
N GLU A 200 -9.02 -2.76 12.88
CA GLU A 200 -9.95 -3.22 11.86
C GLU A 200 -10.90 -2.10 11.43
N ASP A 201 -11.25 -1.21 12.37
CA ASP A 201 -12.21 -0.13 12.18
C ASP A 201 -11.58 1.15 11.64
N ILE A 202 -12.42 2.03 11.13
CA ILE A 202 -12.03 3.39 10.76
C ILE A 202 -12.17 4.28 11.99
N TRP A 203 -11.05 4.65 12.63
CA TRP A 203 -11.07 5.53 13.80
C TRP A 203 -11.30 7.02 13.49
N PHE A 204 -11.17 7.41 12.24
CA PHE A 204 -11.33 8.80 11.80
C PHE A 204 -12.48 8.91 10.82
N GLU A 205 -13.47 9.72 11.17
CA GLU A 205 -14.60 10.03 10.28
C GLU A 205 -14.09 10.70 8.99
N ASN A 206 -14.71 10.37 7.87
CA ASN A 206 -14.42 10.93 6.53
C ASN A 206 -13.05 10.55 5.94
N THR A 207 -12.33 9.52 6.45
CA THR A 207 -11.12 9.02 5.83
C THR A 207 -11.36 7.65 5.17
N LEU A 208 -10.87 7.49 3.93
CA LEU A 208 -10.78 6.18 3.28
C LEU A 208 -9.44 5.49 3.59
N GLN A 209 -8.53 6.20 4.23
CA GLN A 209 -7.17 5.74 4.50
C GLN A 209 -7.09 5.17 5.91
N GLY A 210 -6.59 3.93 6.04
CA GLY A 210 -6.33 3.32 7.32
C GLY A 210 -5.23 4.05 8.08
N VAL A 211 -5.42 4.17 9.39
CA VAL A 211 -4.42 4.69 10.31
C VAL A 211 -3.96 3.59 11.26
N ILE A 212 -2.76 3.73 11.78
CA ILE A 212 -2.15 2.90 12.83
C ILE A 212 -1.59 3.81 13.91
N VAL A 213 -1.45 3.29 15.13
CA VAL A 213 -0.63 3.94 16.16
C VAL A 213 0.76 3.32 16.11
N LEU A 214 1.77 4.16 15.98
CA LEU A 214 3.17 3.80 16.15
C LEU A 214 3.61 4.16 17.56
N MET A 215 4.05 3.17 18.31
CA MET A 215 4.76 3.32 19.58
C MET A 215 6.17 2.76 19.40
N ALA A 216 7.21 3.56 19.64
CA ALA A 216 8.58 3.11 19.45
C ALA A 216 9.50 3.67 20.54
N ARG A 217 10.51 2.88 20.93
CA ARG A 217 11.56 3.31 21.88
C ARG A 217 12.88 3.43 21.15
N LYS A 218 13.51 4.60 21.24
CA LYS A 218 14.84 4.82 20.66
C LYS A 218 15.88 3.99 21.42
N LYS A 219 16.89 3.49 20.74
CA LYS A 219 18.02 2.79 21.34
C LYS A 219 18.75 3.68 22.35
N VAL A 220 19.30 3.07 23.37
CA VAL A 220 20.13 3.77 24.37
C VAL A 220 21.53 4.05 23.83
N ASP A 221 22.02 3.18 22.95
CA ASP A 221 23.30 3.32 22.25
C ASP A 221 23.26 2.61 20.88
N SER A 222 24.25 2.85 20.04
CA SER A 222 24.35 2.29 18.68
C SER A 222 24.59 0.77 18.64
N ASN A 223 25.03 0.15 19.73
CA ASN A 223 25.31 -1.28 19.81
C ASN A 223 24.06 -2.08 20.21
N GLN A 224 23.05 -1.41 20.77
CA GLN A 224 21.79 -2.05 21.13
C GLN A 224 21.13 -2.63 19.88
N ARG A 225 20.80 -3.91 19.90
CA ARG A 225 20.03 -4.55 18.84
C ARG A 225 18.57 -4.13 18.93
N THR A 226 17.89 -4.16 17.79
CA THR A 226 16.43 -4.04 17.77
C THR A 226 15.81 -5.39 18.11
N ASP A 227 14.74 -5.38 18.93
CA ASP A 227 13.87 -6.54 19.12
C ASP A 227 12.95 -6.72 17.89
N GLY A 228 12.89 -5.71 17.02
CA GLY A 228 12.10 -5.69 15.81
C GLY A 228 10.76 -4.97 15.97
N ILE A 229 9.72 -5.51 15.32
CA ILE A 229 8.38 -4.93 15.35
C ILE A 229 7.36 -5.91 15.89
N SER A 230 6.33 -5.39 16.56
CA SER A 230 5.11 -6.10 16.89
C SER A 230 3.92 -5.39 16.27
N ILE A 231 2.90 -6.13 15.81
CA ILE A 231 1.65 -5.56 15.31
C ILE A 231 0.50 -6.16 16.12
N LEU A 232 -0.13 -5.31 16.92
CA LEU A 232 -1.38 -5.64 17.59
C LEU A 232 -2.53 -5.32 16.65
N HIS A 233 -3.19 -6.35 16.15
CA HIS A 233 -4.45 -6.21 15.43
C HIS A 233 -5.60 -6.10 16.43
N THR A 234 -6.47 -5.10 16.28
CA THR A 234 -7.52 -4.82 17.27
C THR A 234 -8.84 -4.44 16.63
N LYS A 235 -9.93 -4.90 17.25
CA LYS A 235 -11.29 -4.52 16.90
C LYS A 235 -11.79 -3.48 17.91
N GLY A 236 -12.39 -2.41 17.40
CA GLY A 236 -12.89 -1.33 18.24
C GLY A 236 -11.80 -0.67 19.08
N LYS A 237 -12.13 -0.40 20.34
CA LYS A 237 -11.26 0.23 21.33
C LYS A 237 -10.78 -0.76 22.41
N SER A 238 -10.94 -2.06 22.22
CA SER A 238 -10.66 -3.07 23.25
C SER A 238 -9.24 -3.00 23.80
N PHE A 239 -8.25 -2.62 22.99
CA PHE A 239 -6.88 -2.45 23.41
C PHE A 239 -6.69 -1.36 24.49
N THR A 240 -7.59 -0.37 24.57
CA THR A 240 -7.49 0.70 25.59
C THR A 240 -7.73 0.20 27.01
N ASN A 241 -8.28 -1.01 27.16
CA ASN A 241 -8.43 -1.70 28.45
C ASN A 241 -7.12 -2.34 28.94
N ILE A 242 -6.12 -2.46 28.07
CA ILE A 242 -4.78 -2.96 28.41
C ILE A 242 -3.93 -1.74 28.78
N ASP A 243 -3.17 -1.86 29.85
CA ASP A 243 -2.21 -0.83 30.22
C ASP A 243 -1.19 -0.62 29.08
N PRO A 244 -0.99 0.62 28.57
CA PRO A 244 -0.14 0.85 27.42
C PRO A 244 1.33 0.54 27.66
N TYR A 245 1.81 0.63 28.90
CA TYR A 245 3.18 0.28 29.26
C TYR A 245 3.36 -1.25 29.23
N ASP A 246 2.41 -1.98 29.80
CA ASP A 246 2.41 -3.45 29.80
C ASP A 246 2.25 -3.99 28.37
N LEU A 247 1.35 -3.39 27.57
CA LEU A 247 1.19 -3.74 26.18
C LEU A 247 2.49 -3.61 25.39
N PHE A 248 3.20 -2.49 25.56
CA PHE A 248 4.45 -2.23 24.87
C PHE A 248 5.58 -3.15 25.36
N ALA A 249 5.67 -3.40 26.67
CA ALA A 249 6.74 -4.20 27.25
C ALA A 249 6.62 -5.70 26.91
N ASN A 250 5.39 -6.22 26.80
CA ASN A 250 5.11 -7.65 26.64
C ASN A 250 4.70 -8.04 25.21
N ALA A 251 4.81 -7.15 24.23
CA ALA A 251 4.45 -7.41 22.85
C ALA A 251 5.35 -8.50 22.22
N ASP A 252 4.78 -9.32 21.32
CA ASP A 252 5.52 -10.33 20.55
C ASP A 252 6.28 -9.66 19.40
N TYR A 253 7.54 -9.33 19.65
CA TYR A 253 8.39 -8.65 18.67
C TYR A 253 8.98 -9.63 17.66
N VAL A 254 8.95 -9.24 16.38
CA VAL A 254 9.47 -9.99 15.23
C VAL A 254 10.62 -9.22 14.62
N ASP A 255 11.78 -9.84 14.54
CA ASP A 255 12.95 -9.29 13.87
C ASP A 255 13.31 -10.08 12.60
N GLY A 256 14.42 -9.65 11.96
CA GLY A 256 15.14 -10.41 10.95
C GLY A 256 14.69 -10.20 9.53
N ASP A 257 14.95 -11.22 8.70
CA ASP A 257 14.87 -11.14 7.24
C ASP A 257 13.48 -10.85 6.68
N PHE A 258 12.43 -11.12 7.45
CA PHE A 258 11.06 -10.79 7.08
C PHE A 258 10.79 -9.28 6.96
N LEU A 259 11.50 -8.48 7.74
CA LEU A 259 11.26 -7.04 7.83
C LEU A 259 12.05 -6.23 6.80
N LYS A 260 12.93 -6.87 6.00
CA LYS A 260 13.83 -6.19 5.05
C LYS A 260 13.12 -5.36 4.00
N ASN A 261 11.89 -5.72 3.61
CA ASN A 261 11.18 -5.01 2.55
C ASN A 261 9.86 -4.39 3.01
N LYS A 262 9.01 -5.20 3.62
CA LYS A 262 7.67 -4.83 4.08
C LYS A 262 7.42 -5.39 5.47
N TRP A 263 6.65 -4.66 6.25
CA TRP A 263 6.28 -5.08 7.61
C TRP A 263 4.99 -5.90 7.66
N THR A 264 4.34 -6.08 6.50
CA THR A 264 3.13 -6.92 6.36
C THR A 264 3.30 -8.35 6.85
N TYR A 265 4.51 -8.89 6.79
CA TYR A 265 4.82 -10.22 7.35
C TYR A 265 4.66 -10.30 8.88
N ALA A 266 4.79 -9.19 9.58
CA ALA A 266 4.55 -9.15 11.02
C ALA A 266 3.05 -9.19 11.38
N LEU A 267 2.15 -9.10 10.40
CA LEU A 267 0.73 -9.36 10.60
C LEU A 267 0.43 -10.84 10.84
N LEU A 268 1.33 -11.75 10.47
CA LEU A 268 1.19 -13.17 10.74
C LEU A 268 1.51 -13.47 12.21
N THR A 269 0.76 -14.36 12.83
CA THR A 269 1.11 -14.91 14.15
C THR A 269 2.38 -15.76 14.08
N SER A 270 2.97 -16.11 15.22
CA SER A 270 4.16 -16.99 15.27
C SER A 270 3.91 -18.34 14.59
N GLU A 271 2.74 -18.96 14.79
CA GLU A 271 2.36 -20.22 14.17
C GLU A 271 2.19 -20.05 12.66
N GLU A 272 1.46 -19.02 12.22
CA GLU A 272 1.26 -18.73 10.79
C GLU A 272 2.59 -18.45 10.08
N ARG A 273 3.50 -17.69 10.71
CA ARG A 273 4.86 -17.45 10.19
C ARG A 273 5.65 -18.74 10.02
N HIS A 274 5.58 -19.63 11.02
CA HIS A 274 6.26 -20.92 10.98
C HIS A 274 5.74 -21.78 9.82
N VAL A 275 4.43 -21.94 9.70
CA VAL A 275 3.77 -22.71 8.64
C VAL A 275 4.07 -22.11 7.27
N TYR A 276 3.89 -20.80 7.10
CA TYR A 276 4.19 -20.12 5.83
C TYR A 276 5.65 -20.34 5.38
N ARG A 277 6.61 -20.24 6.32
CA ARG A 277 8.03 -20.49 6.03
C ARG A 277 8.31 -21.93 5.64
N SER A 278 7.77 -22.88 6.37
CA SER A 278 7.99 -24.31 6.10
C SER A 278 7.53 -24.66 4.68
N ILE A 279 6.34 -24.19 4.30
CA ILE A 279 5.79 -24.42 2.96
C ILE A 279 6.60 -23.67 1.89
N CYS A 280 6.99 -22.43 2.11
CA CYS A 280 7.84 -21.67 1.19
C CYS A 280 9.21 -22.30 0.96
N SER A 281 9.67 -23.18 1.85
CA SER A 281 10.97 -23.89 1.76
C SER A 281 10.88 -25.22 1.02
N LEU A 282 9.69 -25.66 0.61
CA LEU A 282 9.52 -26.88 -0.15
C LEU A 282 10.18 -26.77 -1.54
N PRO A 283 10.75 -27.88 -2.07
CA PRO A 283 11.51 -27.86 -3.32
C PRO A 283 10.74 -27.32 -4.53
N ASN A 284 9.43 -27.54 -4.57
CA ASN A 284 8.55 -27.14 -5.67
C ASN A 284 7.82 -25.81 -5.42
N VAL A 285 8.25 -25.01 -4.45
CA VAL A 285 7.76 -23.67 -4.21
C VAL A 285 8.82 -22.64 -4.62
N PHE A 286 8.46 -21.80 -5.57
CA PHE A 286 9.38 -20.86 -6.20
C PHE A 286 8.95 -19.41 -5.95
N SER A 287 9.90 -18.48 -6.05
CA SER A 287 9.55 -17.10 -6.32
C SER A 287 9.09 -16.97 -7.76
N PHE A 288 8.04 -16.19 -8.02
CA PHE A 288 7.44 -16.04 -9.35
C PHE A 288 8.46 -15.68 -10.43
N SER A 289 9.46 -14.85 -10.10
CA SER A 289 10.56 -14.49 -11.00
C SER A 289 11.37 -15.68 -11.56
N LYS A 290 11.29 -16.87 -10.94
CA LYS A 290 11.87 -18.10 -11.47
C LYS A 290 10.95 -18.83 -12.46
N LEU A 291 9.68 -18.53 -12.45
CA LEU A 291 8.65 -19.18 -13.28
C LEU A 291 8.23 -18.32 -14.47
N ALA A 292 8.23 -17.00 -14.33
CA ALA A 292 7.81 -16.07 -15.37
C ALA A 292 8.36 -14.66 -15.11
N THR A 293 8.30 -13.81 -16.14
CA THR A 293 8.52 -12.36 -16.04
C THR A 293 7.21 -11.61 -16.17
N ALA A 294 7.11 -10.47 -15.47
CA ALA A 294 5.94 -9.60 -15.48
C ALA A 294 6.31 -8.21 -16.03
N ASP A 295 5.77 -7.86 -17.20
CA ASP A 295 5.97 -6.57 -17.85
C ASP A 295 4.69 -5.73 -17.85
N VAL A 296 4.84 -4.41 -17.76
CA VAL A 296 3.69 -3.51 -17.82
C VAL A 296 3.05 -3.60 -19.21
N GLY A 297 1.72 -3.70 -19.24
CA GLY A 297 0.96 -3.65 -20.48
C GLY A 297 1.14 -2.33 -21.24
N ILE A 298 0.48 -2.20 -22.37
CA ILE A 298 0.63 -1.06 -23.30
C ILE A 298 0.22 0.24 -22.60
N VAL A 299 1.10 1.21 -22.56
CA VAL A 299 0.83 2.55 -22.00
C VAL A 299 0.33 3.47 -23.11
N THR A 300 -0.97 3.66 -23.21
CA THR A 300 -1.57 4.51 -24.26
C THR A 300 -1.42 6.01 -23.99
N GLY A 301 -1.52 6.43 -22.74
CA GLY A 301 -1.60 7.84 -22.33
C GLY A 301 -2.99 8.47 -22.51
N ALA A 302 -3.90 7.78 -23.21
CA ALA A 302 -5.27 8.21 -23.47
C ALA A 302 -6.21 7.01 -23.66
N ASN A 303 -6.38 6.21 -22.60
CA ASN A 303 -7.13 4.94 -22.68
C ASN A 303 -8.52 5.10 -23.32
N LYS A 304 -9.27 6.17 -23.01
CA LYS A 304 -10.60 6.40 -23.60
C LYS A 304 -10.59 6.53 -25.13
N PHE A 305 -9.48 7.00 -25.70
CA PHE A 305 -9.31 7.16 -27.14
C PHE A 305 -8.85 5.86 -27.81
N PHE A 306 -7.92 5.13 -27.19
CA PHE A 306 -7.32 3.93 -27.77
C PHE A 306 -8.10 2.64 -27.47
N LEU A 307 -8.94 2.62 -26.43
CA LEU A 307 -9.70 1.44 -26.02
C LEU A 307 -11.18 1.69 -26.25
N VAL A 308 -11.72 1.07 -27.28
CA VAL A 308 -13.06 1.39 -27.78
C VAL A 308 -13.96 0.16 -27.91
N PRO A 309 -15.28 0.33 -27.78
CA PRO A 309 -16.25 -0.71 -28.11
C PRO A 309 -16.43 -0.82 -29.64
N ASP A 310 -17.04 -1.91 -30.09
CA ASP A 310 -17.33 -2.16 -31.50
C ASP A 310 -18.16 -1.04 -32.17
N SER A 311 -19.01 -0.38 -31.43
CA SER A 311 -19.80 0.75 -31.91
C SER A 311 -18.94 1.90 -32.44
N ILE A 312 -17.79 2.17 -31.82
CA ILE A 312 -16.83 3.18 -32.27
C ILE A 312 -16.04 2.67 -33.49
N VAL A 313 -15.61 1.39 -33.46
CA VAL A 313 -14.93 0.76 -34.61
C VAL A 313 -15.80 0.84 -35.85
N ASN A 314 -17.09 0.51 -35.75
CA ASN A 314 -18.02 0.54 -36.84
C ASN A 314 -18.34 1.97 -37.32
N LYS A 315 -18.54 2.90 -36.35
CA LYS A 315 -18.85 4.31 -36.68
C LYS A 315 -17.76 4.99 -37.50
N TYR A 316 -16.50 4.70 -37.21
CA TYR A 316 -15.34 5.35 -37.86
C TYR A 316 -14.59 4.42 -38.82
N HIS A 317 -15.11 3.24 -39.15
CA HIS A 317 -14.52 2.25 -40.05
C HIS A 317 -13.08 1.85 -39.67
N LEU A 318 -12.85 1.57 -38.38
CA LEU A 318 -11.52 1.32 -37.79
C LEU A 318 -11.11 -0.17 -37.76
N GLN A 319 -11.79 -1.05 -38.50
CA GLN A 319 -11.56 -2.50 -38.48
C GLN A 319 -10.09 -2.90 -38.72
N ALA A 320 -9.42 -2.19 -39.62
CA ALA A 320 -8.03 -2.44 -39.99
C ALA A 320 -7.01 -2.18 -38.86
N VAL A 321 -7.37 -1.33 -37.90
CA VAL A 321 -6.50 -0.92 -36.78
C VAL A 321 -7.03 -1.38 -35.41
N ALA A 322 -8.17 -2.04 -35.39
CA ALA A 322 -8.81 -2.55 -34.19
C ALA A 322 -8.32 -3.97 -33.85
N HIS A 323 -7.75 -4.16 -32.67
CA HIS A 323 -7.22 -5.44 -32.22
C HIS A 323 -7.87 -5.86 -30.90
N PRO A 324 -8.11 -7.16 -30.66
CA PRO A 324 -8.66 -7.65 -29.41
C PRO A 324 -7.86 -7.17 -28.20
N MET A 325 -8.57 -6.74 -27.13
CA MET A 325 -7.95 -6.32 -25.88
C MET A 325 -8.79 -6.67 -24.66
N PHE A 326 -8.13 -6.79 -23.52
CA PHE A 326 -8.75 -6.80 -22.21
C PHE A 326 -7.85 -6.10 -21.19
N GLY A 327 -8.39 -5.67 -20.05
CA GLY A 327 -7.61 -4.95 -19.05
C GLY A 327 -8.39 -4.66 -17.75
N ARG A 328 -9.61 -5.21 -17.61
CA ARG A 328 -10.44 -5.06 -16.42
C ARG A 328 -10.98 -6.42 -15.95
N SER A 329 -11.31 -6.54 -14.67
CA SER A 329 -11.89 -7.77 -14.12
C SER A 329 -13.19 -8.19 -14.80
N GLU A 330 -14.02 -7.21 -15.19
CA GLU A 330 -15.27 -7.46 -15.96
C GLU A 330 -15.02 -8.07 -17.35
N HIS A 331 -13.83 -7.85 -17.95
CA HIS A 331 -13.48 -8.43 -19.25
C HIS A 331 -13.11 -9.91 -19.14
N CYS A 332 -12.57 -10.34 -18.00
CA CYS A 332 -12.17 -11.74 -17.80
C CYS A 332 -12.55 -12.18 -16.37
N PRO A 333 -13.80 -12.65 -16.15
CA PRO A 333 -14.25 -13.15 -14.85
C PRO A 333 -13.57 -14.47 -14.46
N GLY A 334 -13.12 -15.26 -15.44
CA GLY A 334 -12.40 -16.54 -15.26
C GLY A 334 -10.89 -16.41 -15.39
N ILE A 335 -10.26 -17.47 -15.86
CA ILE A 335 -8.82 -17.63 -16.09
C ILE A 335 -8.43 -17.82 -17.57
N ILE A 336 -9.41 -17.78 -18.48
CA ILE A 336 -9.18 -17.87 -19.92
C ILE A 336 -9.79 -16.65 -20.61
N TYR A 337 -9.02 -16.02 -21.49
CA TYR A 337 -9.51 -15.03 -22.43
C TYR A 337 -9.41 -15.57 -23.85
N ASP A 338 -10.55 -15.91 -24.44
CA ASP A 338 -10.71 -16.50 -25.76
C ASP A 338 -11.74 -15.75 -26.60
N GLN A 339 -12.00 -16.23 -27.83
CA GLN A 339 -12.98 -15.63 -28.74
C GLN A 339 -14.40 -15.60 -28.14
N LYS A 340 -14.80 -16.59 -27.36
CA LYS A 340 -16.12 -16.65 -26.71
C LYS A 340 -16.26 -15.50 -25.71
N GLN A 341 -15.29 -15.36 -24.79
CA GLN A 341 -15.29 -14.31 -23.78
C GLN A 341 -15.21 -12.92 -24.42
N HIS A 342 -14.38 -12.77 -25.46
CA HIS A 342 -14.27 -11.51 -26.20
C HIS A 342 -15.60 -11.07 -26.82
N SER A 343 -16.28 -12.01 -27.52
CA SER A 343 -17.59 -11.76 -28.14
C SER A 343 -18.69 -11.47 -27.13
N GLU A 344 -18.65 -12.09 -25.95
CA GLU A 344 -19.55 -11.76 -24.84
C GLU A 344 -19.36 -10.33 -24.34
N ASN A 345 -18.11 -9.91 -24.19
CA ASN A 345 -17.76 -8.54 -23.78
C ASN A 345 -18.20 -7.52 -24.81
N ALA A 346 -17.97 -7.79 -26.09
CA ALA A 346 -18.39 -6.92 -27.21
C ALA A 346 -19.92 -6.74 -27.24
N ARG A 347 -20.69 -7.82 -27.03
CA ARG A 347 -22.17 -7.77 -26.94
C ARG A 347 -22.66 -6.93 -25.75
N LYS A 348 -21.88 -6.86 -24.66
CA LYS A 348 -22.16 -5.99 -23.50
C LYS A 348 -21.78 -4.53 -23.74
N GLY A 349 -21.21 -4.19 -24.91
CA GLY A 349 -20.75 -2.86 -25.25
C GLY A 349 -19.47 -2.44 -24.52
N LEU A 350 -18.71 -3.38 -23.97
CA LEU A 350 -17.45 -3.08 -23.30
C LEU A 350 -16.38 -2.66 -24.33
N PRO A 351 -15.37 -1.86 -23.94
CA PRO A 351 -14.24 -1.51 -24.79
C PRO A 351 -13.32 -2.73 -24.95
N THR A 352 -13.54 -3.48 -26.02
CA THR A 352 -12.85 -4.74 -26.34
C THR A 352 -11.80 -4.59 -27.44
N ASN A 353 -11.69 -3.39 -28.04
CA ASN A 353 -10.75 -3.12 -29.12
C ASN A 353 -9.67 -2.14 -28.67
N PHE A 354 -8.41 -2.46 -28.93
CA PHE A 354 -7.27 -1.55 -28.85
C PHE A 354 -6.98 -1.04 -30.27
N LEU A 355 -6.99 0.26 -30.44
CA LEU A 355 -6.65 0.89 -31.73
C LEU A 355 -5.13 1.03 -31.84
N TYR A 356 -4.53 0.30 -32.76
CA TYR A 356 -3.11 0.33 -33.06
C TYR A 356 -2.80 0.93 -34.40
N PHE A 357 -2.42 2.18 -34.43
CA PHE A 357 -2.05 2.93 -35.63
C PHE A 357 -0.57 2.70 -35.96
N SER A 358 -0.24 1.63 -36.69
CA SER A 358 1.14 1.23 -36.97
C SER A 358 1.66 1.72 -38.33
N ASN A 359 0.80 1.86 -39.36
CA ASN A 359 1.17 2.15 -40.73
C ASN A 359 0.69 3.51 -41.18
N ALA A 360 1.60 4.33 -41.71
CA ALA A 360 1.27 5.64 -42.29
C ALA A 360 0.39 5.54 -43.55
N GLU A 361 0.46 4.41 -44.27
CA GLU A 361 -0.33 4.18 -45.50
C GLU A 361 -1.84 4.13 -45.27
N ASP A 362 -2.26 3.76 -44.05
CA ASP A 362 -3.67 3.68 -43.65
C ASP A 362 -4.22 4.99 -43.06
N GLU A 363 -3.42 6.05 -42.96
CA GLU A 363 -3.79 7.30 -42.28
C GLU A 363 -5.08 7.92 -42.83
N LEU A 364 -5.34 7.79 -44.14
CA LEU A 364 -6.57 8.27 -44.78
C LEU A 364 -7.82 7.57 -44.20
N THR A 365 -7.70 6.30 -43.82
CA THR A 365 -8.82 5.48 -43.32
C THR A 365 -9.25 5.89 -41.91
N TYR A 366 -8.32 6.31 -41.03
CA TYR A 366 -8.65 6.67 -39.65
C TYR A 366 -8.52 8.17 -39.36
N LYS A 367 -8.29 8.99 -40.36
CA LYS A 367 -8.11 10.45 -40.24
C LYS A 367 -9.25 11.15 -39.50
N GLU A 368 -10.49 10.77 -39.78
CA GLU A 368 -11.64 11.37 -39.12
C GLU A 368 -11.65 11.03 -37.60
N TYR A 369 -11.17 9.85 -37.21
CA TYR A 369 -11.05 9.51 -35.82
C TYR A 369 -9.90 10.25 -35.13
N LEU A 370 -8.78 10.48 -35.82
CA LEU A 370 -7.66 11.28 -35.28
C LEU A 370 -8.09 12.70 -34.90
N LYS A 371 -8.99 13.32 -35.72
CA LYS A 371 -9.56 14.64 -35.43
C LYS A 371 -10.30 14.69 -34.09
N VAL A 372 -10.93 13.58 -33.67
CA VAL A 372 -11.57 13.47 -32.35
C VAL A 372 -10.51 13.61 -31.23
N GLY A 373 -9.39 12.92 -31.39
CA GLY A 373 -8.26 13.02 -30.42
C GLY A 373 -7.64 14.42 -30.40
N GLU A 374 -7.51 15.07 -31.55
CA GLU A 374 -7.01 16.44 -31.64
C GLU A 374 -7.95 17.44 -30.97
N ALA A 375 -9.26 17.32 -31.21
CA ALA A 375 -10.29 18.13 -30.53
C ALA A 375 -10.27 17.98 -29.01
N GLU A 376 -9.95 16.78 -28.50
CA GLU A 376 -9.76 16.51 -27.06
C GLU A 376 -8.37 16.95 -26.52
N ASN A 377 -7.55 17.62 -27.34
CA ASN A 377 -6.19 18.04 -27.00
C ASN A 377 -5.26 16.88 -26.56
N LEU A 378 -5.48 15.66 -27.05
CA LEU A 378 -4.65 14.50 -26.72
C LEU A 378 -3.18 14.67 -27.10
N PRO A 379 -2.80 15.33 -28.21
CA PRO A 379 -1.39 15.59 -28.57
C PRO A 379 -0.62 16.33 -27.47
N LYS A 380 -1.30 17.14 -26.64
CA LYS A 380 -0.67 17.90 -25.53
C LYS A 380 -0.43 17.06 -24.28
N ARG A 381 -1.07 15.89 -24.14
CA ARG A 381 -0.86 15.01 -22.99
C ARG A 381 0.57 14.47 -22.97
N TYR A 382 1.19 14.39 -21.80
CA TYR A 382 2.61 14.04 -21.66
C TYR A 382 3.02 12.81 -22.47
N LYS A 383 2.31 11.68 -22.35
CA LYS A 383 2.64 10.43 -23.07
C LYS A 383 2.39 10.50 -24.58
N CYS A 384 1.46 11.31 -25.04
CA CYS A 384 1.21 11.51 -26.47
C CYS A 384 2.23 12.50 -27.06
N ARG A 385 2.50 13.61 -26.36
CA ARG A 385 3.41 14.68 -26.81
C ARG A 385 4.84 14.21 -27.11
N ILE A 386 5.31 13.17 -26.41
CA ILE A 386 6.68 12.65 -26.60
C ILE A 386 6.78 11.64 -27.76
N ARG A 387 5.72 11.45 -28.53
CA ARG A 387 5.65 10.52 -29.67
C ARG A 387 5.54 11.29 -30.97
N ASP A 388 6.07 10.72 -32.04
CA ASP A 388 5.94 11.22 -33.38
C ASP A 388 5.52 10.07 -34.33
N PRO A 389 4.31 10.12 -34.90
CA PRO A 389 3.20 11.00 -34.52
C PRO A 389 2.60 10.67 -33.13
N TRP A 390 1.84 11.59 -32.54
CA TRP A 390 1.32 11.54 -31.18
C TRP A 390 0.52 10.28 -30.84
N TYR A 391 -0.13 9.71 -31.84
CA TYR A 391 -0.97 8.51 -31.74
C TYR A 391 -0.20 7.19 -31.84
N LYS A 392 1.08 7.20 -32.22
CA LYS A 392 1.90 6.00 -32.35
C LYS A 392 2.29 5.47 -30.98
N VAL A 393 1.61 4.40 -30.53
CA VAL A 393 1.88 3.76 -29.23
C VAL A 393 3.05 2.80 -29.37
N PRO A 394 4.11 2.92 -28.53
CA PRO A 394 5.25 2.02 -28.57
C PRO A 394 5.01 0.71 -27.83
N SER A 395 5.88 -0.29 -28.06
CA SER A 395 5.94 -1.55 -27.31
C SER A 395 4.63 -2.35 -27.32
N VAL A 396 3.99 -2.42 -28.49
CA VAL A 396 2.74 -3.15 -28.71
C VAL A 396 3.04 -4.61 -29.04
N TYR A 397 2.80 -5.50 -28.09
CA TYR A 397 2.85 -6.95 -28.26
C TYR A 397 1.94 -7.64 -27.25
N ALA A 398 1.46 -8.84 -27.60
CA ALA A 398 0.70 -9.70 -26.71
C ALA A 398 1.62 -10.71 -26.01
N SER A 399 1.14 -11.27 -24.90
CA SER A 399 1.81 -12.39 -24.19
C SER A 399 0.84 -13.56 -23.98
N PRO A 400 1.36 -14.79 -23.81
CA PRO A 400 0.51 -15.97 -23.63
C PRO A 400 -0.29 -15.92 -22.32
N LEU A 401 0.24 -15.24 -21.31
CA LEU A 401 -0.44 -15.02 -20.03
C LEU A 401 -0.54 -13.53 -19.72
N SER A 402 -1.53 -13.20 -18.91
CA SER A 402 -1.69 -11.85 -18.37
C SER A 402 -2.14 -11.90 -16.90
N MET A 403 -1.94 -10.81 -16.18
CA MET A 403 -2.43 -10.63 -14.82
C MET A 403 -2.98 -9.22 -14.64
N LEU A 404 -4.15 -9.06 -14.08
CA LEU A 404 -4.68 -7.74 -13.76
C LEU A 404 -3.87 -7.09 -12.65
N LYS A 405 -3.60 -5.81 -12.80
CA LYS A 405 -2.85 -5.01 -11.83
C LYS A 405 -3.53 -4.94 -10.47
N ARG A 406 -4.88 -4.95 -10.47
CA ARG A 406 -5.72 -4.78 -9.30
C ARG A 406 -6.72 -5.92 -9.17
N SER A 407 -6.93 -6.38 -7.94
CA SER A 407 -7.94 -7.37 -7.60
C SER A 407 -8.63 -7.03 -6.27
N ASN A 408 -9.91 -7.36 -6.14
CA ASN A 408 -10.62 -7.28 -4.86
C ASN A 408 -10.54 -8.60 -4.09
N GLY A 409 -10.59 -9.73 -4.81
CA GLY A 409 -10.39 -11.07 -4.27
C GLY A 409 -8.89 -11.43 -4.27
N MET A 410 -8.53 -12.46 -5.02
CA MET A 410 -7.13 -12.84 -5.24
C MET A 410 -6.66 -12.47 -6.66
N PRO A 411 -5.37 -12.20 -6.88
CA PRO A 411 -4.81 -12.08 -8.23
C PRO A 411 -4.86 -13.43 -8.95
N ARG A 412 -5.05 -13.38 -10.27
CA ARG A 412 -5.11 -14.58 -11.13
C ARG A 412 -4.26 -14.40 -12.37
N LEU A 413 -3.64 -15.46 -12.82
CA LEU A 413 -3.10 -15.54 -14.18
C LEU A 413 -4.23 -15.83 -15.15
N ILE A 414 -4.21 -15.20 -16.30
CA ILE A 414 -5.19 -15.32 -17.37
C ILE A 414 -4.51 -15.89 -18.61
N LEU A 415 -4.95 -17.05 -19.05
CA LEU A 415 -4.52 -17.68 -20.30
C LEU A 415 -5.10 -16.93 -21.49
N ASN A 416 -4.25 -16.27 -22.26
CA ASN A 416 -4.60 -15.41 -23.38
C ASN A 416 -4.63 -16.21 -24.69
N ARG A 417 -5.72 -16.91 -24.97
CA ARG A 417 -5.88 -17.74 -26.19
C ARG A 417 -6.19 -16.95 -27.45
N LEU A 418 -6.51 -15.64 -27.31
CA LEU A 418 -6.86 -14.77 -28.43
C LEU A 418 -5.70 -13.88 -28.89
N ASN A 419 -4.52 -13.96 -28.26
CA ASN A 419 -3.43 -13.01 -28.43
C ASN A 419 -3.88 -11.55 -28.26
N ALA A 420 -4.84 -11.33 -27.37
CA ALA A 420 -5.38 -10.02 -27.08
C ALA A 420 -4.32 -9.13 -26.38
N TYR A 421 -4.37 -7.85 -26.67
CA TYR A 421 -3.50 -6.88 -26.03
C TYR A 421 -3.97 -6.52 -24.63
N THR A 422 -3.04 -6.14 -23.77
CA THR A 422 -3.34 -5.59 -22.45
C THR A 422 -2.70 -4.24 -22.26
N THR A 423 -3.36 -3.35 -21.54
CA THR A 423 -2.86 -2.00 -21.26
C THR A 423 -2.24 -1.89 -19.88
N ASP A 424 -1.88 -0.70 -19.44
CA ASP A 424 -1.27 -0.39 -18.14
C ASP A 424 -2.12 -0.77 -16.90
N THR A 425 -3.33 -1.27 -17.12
CA THR A 425 -4.21 -1.86 -16.10
C THR A 425 -3.97 -3.36 -15.88
N ALA A 426 -3.13 -3.99 -16.69
CA ALA A 426 -2.73 -5.38 -16.60
C ALA A 426 -1.24 -5.56 -16.92
N TYR A 427 -0.68 -6.69 -16.54
CA TYR A 427 0.68 -7.10 -16.85
C TYR A 427 0.69 -8.19 -17.91
N ARG A 428 1.66 -8.14 -18.78
CA ARG A 428 2.03 -9.20 -19.70
C ARG A 428 2.93 -10.17 -18.95
N ILE A 429 2.55 -11.44 -18.96
CA ILE A 429 3.30 -12.48 -18.24
C ILE A 429 3.91 -13.42 -19.27
N SER A 430 5.22 -13.54 -19.23
CA SER A 430 6.00 -14.42 -20.13
C SER A 430 6.63 -15.55 -19.31
N PRO A 431 6.14 -16.79 -19.45
CA PRO A 431 6.71 -17.95 -18.75
C PRO A 431 8.18 -18.16 -19.10
N ALA A 432 8.95 -18.65 -18.13
CA ALA A 432 10.34 -19.05 -18.36
C ALA A 432 10.40 -20.33 -19.25
N VAL A 433 11.57 -20.56 -19.84
CA VAL A 433 11.79 -21.76 -20.68
C VAL A 433 11.53 -23.03 -19.86
N GLY A 434 10.71 -23.93 -20.38
CA GLY A 434 10.34 -25.19 -19.74
C GLY A 434 9.16 -25.09 -18.76
N ILE A 435 8.57 -23.91 -18.58
CA ILE A 435 7.36 -23.74 -17.77
C ILE A 435 6.11 -23.87 -18.67
N ASP A 436 5.27 -24.84 -18.36
CA ASP A 436 3.98 -25.00 -19.04
C ASP A 436 2.99 -23.93 -18.60
N THR A 437 2.37 -23.23 -19.57
CA THR A 437 1.47 -22.12 -19.32
C THR A 437 0.21 -22.50 -18.57
N THR A 438 -0.38 -23.65 -18.91
CA THR A 438 -1.60 -24.16 -18.30
C THR A 438 -1.35 -24.56 -16.85
N SER A 439 -0.28 -25.34 -16.62
CA SER A 439 0.13 -25.72 -15.27
C SER A 439 0.44 -24.52 -14.40
N LEU A 440 1.08 -23.47 -14.95
CA LEU A 440 1.36 -22.24 -14.19
C LEU A 440 0.08 -21.50 -13.79
N VAL A 441 -0.93 -21.43 -14.68
CA VAL A 441 -2.24 -20.82 -14.36
C VAL A 441 -2.94 -21.59 -13.25
N VAL A 442 -2.97 -22.92 -13.33
CA VAL A 442 -3.58 -23.78 -12.32
C VAL A 442 -2.86 -23.65 -10.98
N CYS A 443 -1.53 -23.78 -11.00
CA CYS A 443 -0.70 -23.70 -9.81
C CYS A 443 -0.69 -22.33 -9.14
N PHE A 444 -1.11 -21.27 -9.82
CA PHE A 444 -1.23 -19.94 -9.23
C PHE A 444 -2.46 -19.79 -8.33
N LEU A 445 -3.46 -20.66 -8.48
CA LEU A 445 -4.72 -20.63 -7.73
C LEU A 445 -4.62 -21.49 -6.45
N ASN A 446 -4.03 -20.94 -5.38
CA ASN A 446 -3.92 -21.61 -4.08
C ASN A 446 -3.75 -20.60 -2.95
N SER A 447 -3.99 -21.03 -1.71
CA SER A 447 -3.92 -20.16 -0.53
C SER A 447 -2.52 -19.65 -0.23
N LEU A 448 -1.46 -20.39 -0.53
CA LEU A 448 -0.08 -19.91 -0.35
C LEU A 448 0.21 -18.69 -1.25
N THR A 449 -0.13 -18.82 -2.55
CA THR A 449 0.09 -17.73 -3.52
C THR A 449 -0.79 -16.53 -3.20
N ALA A 450 -2.05 -16.75 -2.82
CA ALA A 450 -2.97 -15.69 -2.42
C ALA A 450 -2.48 -14.96 -1.17
N LEU A 451 -2.04 -15.68 -0.13
CA LEU A 451 -1.45 -15.08 1.07
C LEU A 451 -0.16 -14.32 0.75
N SER A 452 0.71 -14.90 -0.08
CA SER A 452 1.91 -14.20 -0.55
C SER A 452 1.58 -12.89 -1.27
N ALA A 453 0.50 -12.87 -2.05
CA ALA A 453 0.05 -11.66 -2.73
C ALA A 453 -0.47 -10.60 -1.75
N GLU A 454 -1.18 -10.97 -0.70
CA GLU A 454 -1.60 -10.05 0.36
C GLU A 454 -0.40 -9.47 1.13
N LEU A 455 0.63 -10.29 1.39
CA LEU A 455 1.84 -9.87 2.09
C LEU A 455 2.76 -8.98 1.24
N GLU A 456 2.85 -9.25 -0.07
CA GLU A 456 3.69 -8.49 -1.00
C GLU A 456 2.98 -7.31 -1.66
N GLY A 457 1.66 -7.34 -1.75
CA GLY A 457 0.86 -6.32 -2.43
C GLY A 457 0.73 -5.01 -1.67
N ARG A 458 0.05 -4.08 -2.31
CA ARG A 458 -0.31 -2.77 -1.76
C ARG A 458 -1.80 -2.72 -1.51
N HIS A 459 -2.16 -2.25 -0.36
CA HIS A 459 -3.55 -2.07 0.04
C HIS A 459 -3.97 -0.62 -0.23
N TYR A 460 -4.97 -0.44 -1.07
CA TYR A 460 -5.55 0.87 -1.36
C TYR A 460 -6.92 1.04 -0.72
N GLY A 461 -7.35 2.28 -0.55
CA GLY A 461 -8.69 2.60 -0.07
C GLY A 461 -9.77 1.89 -0.90
N GLY A 462 -10.82 1.41 -0.24
CA GLY A 462 -11.86 0.59 -0.86
C GLY A 462 -11.49 -0.90 -1.00
N GLY A 463 -10.49 -1.39 -0.27
CA GLY A 463 -10.15 -2.79 -0.16
C GLY A 463 -9.55 -3.40 -1.44
N VAL A 464 -8.88 -2.61 -2.25
CA VAL A 464 -8.24 -3.07 -3.49
C VAL A 464 -6.80 -3.51 -3.21
N LEU A 465 -6.44 -4.73 -3.62
CA LEU A 465 -5.07 -5.22 -3.69
C LEU A 465 -4.46 -4.82 -5.04
N GLU A 466 -3.33 -4.12 -5.01
CA GLU A 466 -2.54 -3.80 -6.21
C GLU A 466 -1.16 -4.42 -6.09
N LEU A 467 -0.69 -5.05 -7.15
CA LEU A 467 0.67 -5.57 -7.29
C LEU A 467 1.42 -4.80 -8.39
N VAL A 468 2.71 -4.56 -8.19
CA VAL A 468 3.62 -4.07 -9.25
C VAL A 468 4.62 -5.16 -9.63
N PRO A 469 5.30 -5.09 -10.79
CA PRO A 469 6.17 -6.17 -11.26
C PRO A 469 7.16 -6.68 -10.21
N SER A 470 7.85 -5.78 -9.50
CA SER A 470 8.82 -6.17 -8.47
C SER A 470 8.19 -6.84 -7.23
N GLU A 471 6.88 -6.70 -7.01
CA GLU A 471 6.12 -7.40 -5.97
C GLU A 471 5.65 -8.76 -6.49
N ILE A 472 5.22 -8.83 -7.76
CA ILE A 472 4.88 -10.07 -8.45
C ILE A 472 6.09 -11.02 -8.47
N ASP A 473 7.28 -10.52 -8.77
CA ASP A 473 8.53 -11.29 -8.79
C ASP A 473 8.79 -12.06 -7.49
N ARG A 474 8.33 -11.55 -6.35
CA ARG A 474 8.54 -12.14 -5.02
C ARG A 474 7.44 -13.10 -4.57
N LEU A 475 6.31 -13.16 -5.27
CA LEU A 475 5.23 -14.07 -4.91
C LEU A 475 5.71 -15.51 -4.79
N LYS A 476 5.25 -16.21 -3.78
CA LYS A 476 5.53 -17.63 -3.58
C LYS A 476 4.47 -18.44 -4.32
N VAL A 477 4.93 -19.21 -5.27
CA VAL A 477 4.07 -20.01 -6.15
C VAL A 477 4.55 -21.45 -6.15
N PRO A 478 3.72 -22.41 -5.73
CA PRO A 478 3.99 -23.83 -5.97
C PRO A 478 3.94 -24.09 -7.48
N TYR A 479 4.82 -24.94 -7.99
CA TYR A 479 4.76 -25.34 -9.38
C TYR A 479 4.99 -26.84 -9.52
N ILE A 480 3.97 -27.50 -10.06
CA ILE A 480 3.96 -28.90 -10.48
C ILE A 480 3.38 -28.98 -11.88
N ASN A 481 3.76 -29.98 -12.63
CA ASN A 481 3.14 -30.22 -13.93
C ASN A 481 1.79 -30.92 -13.71
N VAL A 482 0.71 -30.37 -14.28
CA VAL A 482 -0.67 -30.88 -14.14
C VAL A 482 -1.32 -31.08 -15.52
N PRO A 483 -0.81 -32.05 -16.31
CA PRO A 483 -1.21 -32.21 -17.71
C PRO A 483 -2.69 -32.61 -17.88
N ASP A 484 -3.28 -33.24 -16.88
CA ASP A 484 -4.63 -33.83 -16.96
C ASP A 484 -5.75 -32.89 -16.47
N VAL A 485 -5.41 -31.65 -16.10
CA VAL A 485 -6.44 -30.68 -15.66
C VAL A 485 -7.23 -30.14 -16.84
N ASP A 486 -8.55 -30.31 -16.82
CA ASP A 486 -9.43 -29.59 -17.74
C ASP A 486 -9.50 -28.10 -17.36
N ILE A 487 -8.64 -27.31 -17.99
CA ILE A 487 -8.58 -25.87 -17.75
C ILE A 487 -9.89 -25.15 -18.12
N SER A 488 -10.73 -25.73 -18.98
CA SER A 488 -12.02 -25.12 -19.37
C SER A 488 -13.06 -25.35 -18.29
N GLU A 489 -13.08 -26.53 -17.67
CA GLU A 489 -13.90 -26.81 -16.49
C GLU A 489 -13.49 -25.94 -15.32
N LEU A 490 -12.20 -25.83 -15.03
CA LEU A 490 -11.68 -24.95 -14.00
C LEU A 490 -12.03 -23.47 -14.26
N ASN A 491 -12.00 -23.03 -15.53
CA ASN A 491 -12.41 -21.68 -15.88
C ASN A 491 -13.88 -21.39 -15.55
N GLU A 492 -14.79 -22.33 -15.85
CA GLU A 492 -16.21 -22.17 -15.50
C GLU A 492 -16.43 -22.25 -13.98
N PHE A 493 -15.67 -23.09 -13.28
CA PHE A 493 -15.69 -23.16 -11.82
C PHE A 493 -15.25 -21.81 -11.20
N VAL A 494 -14.16 -21.21 -11.68
CA VAL A 494 -13.68 -19.90 -11.23
C VAL A 494 -14.69 -18.77 -11.49
N LYS A 495 -15.50 -18.87 -12.56
CA LYS A 495 -16.54 -17.87 -12.87
C LYS A 495 -17.76 -17.96 -11.95
N SER A 496 -18.07 -19.15 -11.42
CA SER A 496 -19.33 -19.45 -10.75
C SER A 496 -19.22 -19.58 -9.22
N HIS A 497 -17.99 -19.72 -8.68
CA HIS A 497 -17.77 -19.96 -7.25
C HIS A 497 -17.03 -18.78 -6.58
N SER A 498 -17.16 -18.71 -5.27
CA SER A 498 -16.44 -17.75 -4.44
C SER A 498 -14.93 -18.03 -4.43
N VAL A 499 -14.14 -17.01 -4.11
CA VAL A 499 -12.67 -17.16 -3.98
C VAL A 499 -12.32 -18.23 -2.96
N ASP A 500 -13.04 -18.32 -1.86
CA ASP A 500 -12.75 -19.24 -0.76
C ASP A 500 -13.06 -20.70 -1.18
N GLU A 501 -14.13 -20.95 -1.96
CA GLU A 501 -14.42 -22.26 -2.54
C GLU A 501 -13.38 -22.68 -3.58
N ILE A 502 -12.95 -21.74 -4.43
CA ILE A 502 -11.89 -21.99 -5.42
C ILE A 502 -10.59 -22.38 -4.72
N LEU A 503 -10.18 -21.62 -3.71
CA LEU A 503 -8.95 -21.89 -2.98
C LEU A 503 -9.02 -23.23 -2.25
N LYS A 504 -10.13 -23.54 -1.60
CA LYS A 504 -10.31 -24.83 -0.91
C LYS A 504 -10.11 -26.01 -1.85
N GLN A 505 -10.76 -26.01 -3.01
CA GLN A 505 -10.59 -27.07 -4.00
C GLN A 505 -9.17 -27.15 -4.55
N GLN A 506 -8.57 -26.01 -4.87
CA GLN A 506 -7.23 -25.96 -5.46
C GLN A 506 -6.13 -26.31 -4.44
N ASP A 507 -6.30 -25.99 -3.18
CA ASP A 507 -5.36 -26.39 -2.11
C ASP A 507 -5.32 -27.92 -1.96
N GLU A 508 -6.47 -28.61 -2.05
CA GLU A 508 -6.55 -30.07 -2.04
C GLU A 508 -5.79 -30.70 -3.22
N ILE A 509 -5.77 -30.04 -4.38
CA ILE A 509 -5.05 -30.53 -5.57
C ILE A 509 -3.56 -30.16 -5.51
N ILE A 510 -3.23 -28.92 -5.23
CA ILE A 510 -1.88 -28.37 -5.38
C ILE A 510 -1.04 -28.56 -4.10
N LEU A 511 -1.54 -28.08 -2.95
CA LEU A 511 -0.74 -28.09 -1.72
C LEU A 511 -0.61 -29.50 -1.14
N SER A 512 -1.66 -30.33 -1.22
CA SER A 512 -1.59 -31.73 -0.75
C SER A 512 -0.59 -32.57 -1.57
N THR A 513 -0.49 -32.31 -2.88
CA THR A 513 0.51 -32.98 -3.75
C THR A 513 1.96 -32.63 -3.33
N LEU A 514 2.16 -31.45 -2.71
CA LEU A 514 3.46 -31.04 -2.17
C LEU A 514 3.73 -31.58 -0.76
N GLY A 515 2.81 -32.36 -0.19
CA GLY A 515 2.92 -32.91 1.17
C GLY A 515 2.57 -31.93 2.28
N VAL A 516 1.84 -30.83 1.95
CA VAL A 516 1.29 -29.91 2.95
C VAL A 516 0.08 -30.59 3.58
N ASP A 517 0.05 -30.72 4.89
CA ASP A 517 -1.05 -31.36 5.61
C ASP A 517 -2.27 -30.41 5.76
N GLU A 518 -3.42 -31.01 6.06
CA GLU A 518 -4.70 -30.29 6.18
C GLU A 518 -4.65 -29.17 7.25
N LYS A 519 -3.97 -29.41 8.37
CA LYS A 519 -3.82 -28.42 9.43
C LYS A 519 -3.01 -27.20 8.95
N GLN A 520 -1.94 -27.42 8.22
CA GLN A 520 -1.11 -26.36 7.63
C GLN A 520 -1.91 -25.57 6.60
N VAL A 521 -2.70 -26.24 5.74
CA VAL A 521 -3.61 -25.58 4.78
C VAL A 521 -4.62 -24.69 5.52
N GLN A 522 -5.26 -25.21 6.58
CA GLN A 522 -6.22 -24.44 7.38
C GLN A 522 -5.58 -23.19 8.02
N ILE A 523 -4.35 -23.30 8.52
CA ILE A 523 -3.61 -22.15 9.07
C ILE A 523 -3.37 -21.10 8.00
N LEU A 524 -2.96 -21.50 6.77
CA LEU A 524 -2.80 -20.55 5.65
C LEU A 524 -4.11 -19.87 5.27
N GLN A 525 -5.20 -20.63 5.18
CA GLN A 525 -6.54 -20.10 4.83
C GLN A 525 -7.04 -19.12 5.88
N ASN A 526 -6.87 -19.43 7.16
CA ASN A 526 -7.25 -18.54 8.26
C ASN A 526 -6.43 -17.22 8.22
N ALA A 527 -5.11 -17.32 8.01
CA ALA A 527 -4.24 -16.16 7.87
C ALA A 527 -4.64 -15.30 6.66
N LEU A 528 -4.90 -15.92 5.51
CA LEU A 528 -5.35 -15.25 4.29
C LEU A 528 -6.67 -14.52 4.53
N THR A 529 -7.67 -15.18 5.11
CA THR A 529 -8.99 -14.61 5.39
C THR A 529 -8.86 -13.39 6.31
N ARG A 530 -8.12 -13.50 7.40
CA ARG A 530 -7.88 -12.41 8.35
C ARG A 530 -7.19 -11.21 7.68
N ILE A 531 -6.13 -11.42 6.88
CA ILE A 531 -5.41 -10.33 6.22
C ILE A 531 -6.24 -9.71 5.09
N LYS A 532 -7.02 -10.51 4.35
CA LYS A 532 -7.96 -10.04 3.33
C LYS A 532 -9.07 -9.18 3.96
N ASN A 533 -9.69 -9.64 5.06
CA ASN A 533 -10.74 -8.91 5.78
C ASN A 533 -10.19 -7.57 6.32
N ARG A 534 -9.00 -7.58 6.91
CA ARG A 534 -8.28 -6.36 7.31
C ARG A 534 -8.13 -5.37 6.14
N ARG A 535 -7.70 -5.83 4.96
CA ARG A 535 -7.57 -4.97 3.77
C ARG A 535 -8.92 -4.44 3.30
N GLN A 536 -9.94 -5.29 3.29
CA GLN A 536 -11.29 -4.95 2.84
C GLN A 536 -12.10 -4.20 3.90
N ARG A 537 -11.64 -4.19 5.15
CA ARG A 537 -12.33 -3.63 6.31
C ARG A 537 -13.74 -4.17 6.47
N ILE A 538 -13.87 -5.46 6.28
CA ILE A 538 -15.08 -6.20 6.58
C ILE A 538 -15.02 -6.51 8.07
N THR A 539 -15.88 -5.86 8.86
CA THR A 539 -16.15 -6.28 10.24
C THR A 539 -17.01 -7.53 10.17
N GLU A 540 -16.52 -8.62 10.77
CA GLU A 540 -17.40 -9.78 11.00
C GLU A 540 -18.53 -9.35 11.92
N PRO A 541 -19.79 -9.83 11.71
CA PRO A 541 -20.86 -9.56 12.66
C PRO A 541 -20.41 -10.02 14.04
N GLU A 542 -20.71 -9.23 15.06
CA GLU A 542 -20.55 -9.66 16.46
C GLU A 542 -21.50 -10.83 16.68
N ASP A 543 -20.94 -12.02 17.02
CA ASP A 543 -21.72 -13.17 17.49
C ASP A 543 -22.37 -12.90 18.85
#